data_84b0a9d592a1fc7bf318159415971c37
#
_entry.id   84b0a9d592a1fc7bf318159415971c37
#
_cell.length_a   1.000
_cell.length_b   1.000
_cell.length_c   1.000
_cell.angle_alpha   90.00
_cell.angle_beta   90.00
_cell.angle_gamma   90.00
#
_symmetry.space_group_name_H-M   'P 1'
#
loop_
_entity.id
_entity.type
_entity.pdbx_description
1 polymer ?
#
loop_
_entity_poly.entity_id
_entity_poly.type
_entity_poly.pdbx_seq_one_letter_code
_entity_poly.pdbx_strand_id
1 'polypeptide(L)'
;FDTEISFSRSFRQMFGCPPGTYRQRGQRSGMLASINLQDAPRLPPDMHKPMLSIRVEHRPAFNACGLSAPIKGLFAESPDFVTSVPQLWARLSDCARAAQLTPDTLTLIGVLDLTQAEANQGCFPYWACMESGVLDDGGDNFSVLQVPAQEYAVIPHHGPLESLQKVLEWFIRYWLPESGYRGVNGFDLEI
;
A
#
# COMPACT_ATOMS: atom_id res chain seq x y z
N PHE A 1 26.91 14.86 -17.86
CA PHE A 1 28.30 14.35 -17.97
C PHE A 1 29.12 15.39 -18.69
N ASP A 2 30.16 15.91 -18.06
CA ASP A 2 30.97 17.03 -18.61
C ASP A 2 32.01 16.57 -19.64
N THR A 3 32.26 15.29 -19.74
CA THR A 3 33.23 14.71 -20.71
C THR A 3 32.80 13.31 -21.15
N GLU A 4 33.23 12.91 -22.38
CA GLU A 4 33.05 11.57 -22.92
C GLU A 4 33.67 10.48 -22.02
N ILE A 5 34.76 10.82 -21.33
CA ILE A 5 35.49 9.93 -20.43
C ILE A 5 34.63 9.65 -19.18
N SER A 6 34.02 10.67 -18.60
CA SER A 6 33.15 10.49 -17.43
C SER A 6 31.89 9.71 -17.75
N PHE A 7 31.30 9.93 -18.92
CA PHE A 7 30.19 9.14 -19.45
C PHE A 7 30.58 7.67 -19.61
N SER A 8 31.69 7.40 -20.32
CA SER A 8 32.14 6.03 -20.58
C SER A 8 32.45 5.25 -19.31
N ARG A 9 33.00 5.93 -18.28
CA ARG A 9 33.29 5.32 -16.97
C ARG A 9 32.00 4.96 -16.22
N SER A 10 31.06 5.89 -16.13
CA SER A 10 29.76 5.66 -15.48
C SER A 10 28.92 4.60 -16.20
N PHE A 11 28.95 4.63 -17.55
CA PHE A 11 28.28 3.62 -18.35
C PHE A 11 28.84 2.21 -18.12
N ARG A 12 30.19 2.10 -18.08
CA ARG A 12 30.84 0.81 -17.78
C ARG A 12 30.52 0.32 -16.37
N GLN A 13 30.44 1.22 -15.40
CA GLN A 13 30.06 0.86 -14.03
C GLN A 13 28.62 0.33 -13.96
N MET A 14 27.68 0.92 -14.71
CA MET A 14 26.27 0.55 -14.75
C MET A 14 26.00 -0.73 -15.56
N PHE A 15 26.64 -0.87 -16.72
CA PHE A 15 26.34 -1.95 -17.68
C PHE A 15 27.44 -3.02 -17.82
N GLY A 16 28.52 -2.91 -17.03
CA GLY A 16 29.63 -3.87 -17.03
C GLY A 16 30.54 -3.83 -18.26
N CYS A 17 30.25 -3.00 -19.27
CA CYS A 17 31.03 -2.88 -20.50
C CYS A 17 30.97 -1.45 -21.08
N PRO A 18 31.95 -1.04 -21.92
CA PRO A 18 31.92 0.24 -22.59
C PRO A 18 30.71 0.43 -23.52
N PRO A 19 30.26 1.68 -23.80
CA PRO A 19 29.12 1.97 -24.67
C PRO A 19 29.20 1.34 -26.06
N GLY A 20 30.40 1.38 -26.68
CA GLY A 20 30.64 0.78 -28.00
C GLY A 20 30.44 -0.73 -28.01
N THR A 21 30.97 -1.43 -27.00
CA THR A 21 30.82 -2.88 -26.86
C THR A 21 29.35 -3.26 -26.56
N TYR A 22 28.66 -2.46 -25.76
CA TYR A 22 27.26 -2.65 -25.45
C TYR A 22 26.38 -2.57 -26.71
N ARG A 23 26.66 -1.57 -27.57
CA ARG A 23 25.97 -1.39 -28.85
C ARG A 23 26.21 -2.56 -29.82
N GLN A 24 27.45 -3.07 -29.88
CA GLN A 24 27.80 -4.20 -30.75
C GLN A 24 27.14 -5.51 -30.30
N ARG A 25 26.95 -5.71 -28.99
CA ARG A 25 26.31 -6.90 -28.45
C ARG A 25 24.82 -7.00 -28.77
N GLY A 26 24.19 -5.88 -29.13
CA GLY A 26 22.74 -5.81 -29.38
C GLY A 26 21.86 -6.18 -28.17
N GLN A 27 22.48 -6.42 -27.01
CA GLN A 27 21.76 -6.75 -25.78
C GLN A 27 21.15 -5.49 -25.20
N ARG A 28 19.83 -5.47 -25.08
CA ARG A 28 19.07 -4.39 -24.44
C ARG A 28 18.87 -4.67 -22.95
N SER A 29 19.92 -5.02 -22.22
CA SER A 29 19.84 -5.21 -20.79
C SER A 29 19.67 -3.85 -20.08
N GLY A 30 18.70 -3.75 -19.21
CA GLY A 30 18.39 -2.52 -18.49
C GLY A 30 17.50 -1.52 -19.24
N MET A 31 17.11 -1.82 -20.48
CA MET A 31 16.02 -1.11 -21.14
C MET A 31 14.73 -1.87 -20.88
N LEU A 32 13.74 -1.21 -20.29
CA LEU A 32 12.37 -1.70 -20.36
C LEU A 32 12.04 -1.89 -21.84
N ALA A 33 11.55 -3.06 -22.22
CA ALA A 33 11.01 -3.26 -23.56
C ALA A 33 10.00 -2.15 -23.82
N SER A 34 10.01 -1.56 -25.01
CA SER A 34 8.94 -0.63 -25.40
C SER A 34 7.62 -1.31 -25.11
N ILE A 35 6.81 -0.71 -24.24
CA ILE A 35 5.47 -1.19 -24.00
C ILE A 35 4.74 -1.06 -25.32
N ASN A 36 4.47 -2.20 -25.97
CA ASN A 36 3.56 -2.21 -27.09
C ASN A 36 2.17 -2.00 -26.50
N LEU A 37 1.62 -0.80 -26.67
CA LEU A 37 0.28 -0.46 -26.18
C LEU A 37 -0.82 -1.39 -26.74
N GLN A 38 -0.53 -2.13 -27.82
CA GLN A 38 -1.44 -3.12 -28.36
C GLN A 38 -1.42 -4.43 -27.56
N ASP A 39 -0.28 -4.74 -26.90
CA ASP A 39 -0.10 -5.92 -26.04
C ASP A 39 -0.24 -5.58 -24.55
N ALA A 40 -0.45 -4.30 -24.22
CA ALA A 40 -0.77 -3.91 -22.85
C ALA A 40 -2.05 -4.67 -22.41
N PRO A 41 -2.03 -5.36 -21.27
CA PRO A 41 -3.23 -6.01 -20.78
C PRO A 41 -4.34 -4.97 -20.72
N ARG A 42 -5.38 -5.15 -21.54
CA ARG A 42 -6.56 -4.28 -21.52
C ARG A 42 -7.15 -4.39 -20.13
N LEU A 43 -7.04 -3.30 -19.38
CA LEU A 43 -7.68 -3.21 -18.07
C LEU A 43 -9.17 -3.46 -18.25
N PRO A 44 -9.80 -4.23 -17.37
CA PRO A 44 -11.24 -4.38 -17.37
C PRO A 44 -11.90 -3.00 -17.40
N PRO A 45 -12.97 -2.80 -18.18
CA PRO A 45 -13.63 -1.48 -18.35
C PRO A 45 -14.07 -0.83 -17.02
N ASP A 46 -14.35 -1.65 -16.04
CA ASP A 46 -14.76 -1.27 -14.68
C ASP A 46 -13.59 -0.79 -13.79
N MET A 47 -12.34 -1.07 -14.16
CA MET A 47 -11.16 -0.59 -13.43
C MET A 47 -10.71 0.83 -13.83
N HIS A 48 -11.24 1.40 -14.91
CA HIS A 48 -10.81 2.72 -15.36
C HIS A 48 -11.27 3.87 -14.44
N LYS A 49 -12.42 3.74 -13.80
CA LYS A 49 -12.97 4.82 -12.94
C LYS A 49 -12.15 5.09 -11.67
N PRO A 50 -11.77 4.10 -10.87
CA PRO A 50 -10.93 4.34 -9.69
C PRO A 50 -9.53 4.84 -10.05
N MET A 51 -8.97 4.42 -11.18
CA MET A 51 -7.63 4.80 -11.62
C MET A 51 -7.49 6.28 -12.00
N LEU A 52 -8.55 6.90 -12.52
CA LEU A 52 -8.56 8.31 -12.92
C LEU A 52 -8.78 9.28 -11.75
N SER A 53 -9.09 8.76 -10.55
CA SER A 53 -9.45 9.57 -9.39
C SER A 53 -8.49 9.42 -8.21
N ILE A 54 -7.28 8.89 -8.44
CA ILE A 54 -6.23 8.87 -7.41
C ILE A 54 -5.84 10.31 -7.11
N ARG A 55 -5.90 10.68 -5.83
CA ARG A 55 -5.48 11.97 -5.33
C ARG A 55 -4.50 11.78 -4.19
N VAL A 56 -3.64 12.75 -3.94
CA VAL A 56 -2.73 12.75 -2.80
C VAL A 56 -3.27 13.72 -1.77
N GLU A 57 -3.44 13.25 -0.55
CA GLU A 57 -3.98 14.01 0.57
C GLU A 57 -3.07 13.91 1.78
N HIS A 58 -2.88 15.03 2.46
CA HIS A 58 -2.21 15.06 3.76
C HIS A 58 -3.22 14.76 4.86
N ARG A 59 -2.91 13.79 5.74
CA ARG A 59 -3.66 13.53 6.96
C ARG A 59 -2.81 13.87 8.17
N PRO A 60 -3.32 14.69 9.11
CA PRO A 60 -2.61 14.98 10.34
C PRO A 60 -2.48 13.73 11.21
N ALA A 61 -1.57 13.78 12.19
CA ALA A 61 -1.43 12.72 13.18
C ALA A 61 -2.74 12.53 13.97
N PHE A 62 -3.09 11.28 14.23
CA PHE A 62 -4.28 10.94 15.02
C PHE A 62 -4.05 9.68 15.85
N ASN A 63 -4.89 9.50 16.87
CA ASN A 63 -4.95 8.27 17.63
C ASN A 63 -6.13 7.43 17.16
N ALA A 64 -5.94 6.13 17.06
CA ALA A 64 -6.99 5.15 16.81
C ALA A 64 -7.01 4.13 17.95
N CYS A 65 -8.20 3.66 18.30
CA CYS A 65 -8.39 2.69 19.36
C CYS A 65 -9.08 1.44 18.82
N GLY A 66 -8.52 0.26 19.08
CA GLY A 66 -9.10 -0.96 18.48
C GLY A 66 -8.38 -2.24 18.83
N LEU A 67 -8.54 -3.22 17.94
CA LEU A 67 -7.94 -4.53 18.03
C LEU A 67 -6.95 -4.74 16.89
N SER A 68 -5.86 -5.45 17.16
CA SER A 68 -4.91 -5.85 16.10
C SER A 68 -4.78 -7.35 15.98
N ALA A 69 -4.44 -7.79 14.77
CA ALA A 69 -4.03 -9.15 14.48
C ALA A 69 -3.02 -9.15 13.33
N PRO A 70 -2.07 -10.11 13.31
CA PRO A 70 -1.19 -10.26 12.16
C PRO A 70 -1.99 -10.79 10.96
N ILE A 71 -1.75 -10.22 9.78
CA ILE A 71 -2.29 -10.71 8.50
C ILE A 71 -1.16 -10.95 7.52
N LYS A 72 -1.36 -11.86 6.60
CA LYS A 72 -0.48 -12.05 5.44
C LYS A 72 -0.90 -11.11 4.33
N GLY A 73 0.03 -10.23 3.94
CA GLY A 73 -0.22 -9.18 2.95
C GLY A 73 -0.40 -9.71 1.53
N LEU A 74 -0.72 -8.78 0.63
CA LEU A 74 -1.05 -9.02 -0.77
C LEU A 74 -0.01 -9.86 -1.53
N PHE A 75 1.28 -9.67 -1.24
CA PHE A 75 2.38 -10.35 -1.93
C PHE A 75 2.91 -11.57 -1.18
N ALA A 76 2.26 -12.00 -0.11
CA ALA A 76 2.62 -13.24 0.57
C ALA A 76 2.27 -14.45 -0.32
N GLU A 77 2.97 -15.57 -0.13
CA GLU A 77 2.72 -16.82 -0.86
C GLU A 77 1.27 -17.30 -0.73
N SER A 78 0.67 -17.08 0.45
CA SER A 78 -0.72 -17.41 0.75
C SER A 78 -1.37 -16.25 1.51
N PRO A 79 -1.87 -15.20 0.82
CA PRO A 79 -2.55 -14.09 1.45
C PRO A 79 -3.79 -14.56 2.22
N ASP A 80 -4.04 -14.02 3.41
CA ASP A 80 -5.17 -14.39 4.26
C ASP A 80 -6.08 -13.22 4.65
N PHE A 81 -5.76 -12.01 4.21
CA PHE A 81 -6.48 -10.78 4.58
C PHE A 81 -7.97 -10.84 4.26
N VAL A 82 -8.38 -11.52 3.18
CA VAL A 82 -9.79 -11.69 2.79
C VAL A 82 -10.60 -12.40 3.89
N THR A 83 -9.96 -13.27 4.66
CA THR A 83 -10.60 -14.00 5.75
C THR A 83 -10.35 -13.37 7.11
N SER A 84 -9.10 -12.97 7.37
CA SER A 84 -8.67 -12.50 8.68
C SER A 84 -9.19 -11.10 9.02
N VAL A 85 -9.26 -10.20 8.04
CA VAL A 85 -9.75 -8.83 8.23
C VAL A 85 -11.23 -8.81 8.65
N PRO A 86 -12.16 -9.47 7.94
CA PRO A 86 -13.56 -9.53 8.38
C PRO A 86 -13.76 -10.14 9.78
N GLN A 87 -12.96 -11.15 10.13
CA GLN A 87 -13.02 -11.76 11.47
C GLN A 87 -12.58 -10.77 12.55
N LEU A 88 -11.57 -9.97 12.31
CA LEU A 88 -11.12 -8.94 13.25
C LEU A 88 -12.17 -7.85 13.44
N TRP A 89 -12.81 -7.40 12.36
CA TRP A 89 -13.92 -6.45 12.41
C TRP A 89 -15.12 -6.98 13.18
N ALA A 90 -15.47 -8.25 13.02
CA ALA A 90 -16.53 -8.89 13.80
C ALA A 90 -16.20 -8.88 15.29
N ARG A 91 -14.97 -9.22 15.67
CA ARG A 91 -14.49 -9.17 17.06
C ARG A 91 -14.55 -7.75 17.63
N LEU A 92 -14.12 -6.74 16.86
CA LEU A 92 -14.20 -5.34 17.28
C LEU A 92 -15.67 -4.96 17.57
N SER A 93 -16.58 -5.34 16.69
CA SER A 93 -18.01 -5.07 16.84
C SER A 93 -18.59 -5.71 18.11
N ASP A 94 -18.17 -6.93 18.43
CA ASP A 94 -18.61 -7.63 19.65
C ASP A 94 -18.04 -6.93 20.92
N CYS A 95 -16.78 -6.55 20.91
CA CYS A 95 -16.16 -5.79 22.02
C CYS A 95 -16.81 -4.42 22.19
N ALA A 96 -17.07 -3.68 21.11
CA ALA A 96 -17.72 -2.38 21.16
C ALA A 96 -19.15 -2.50 21.74
N ARG A 97 -19.90 -3.52 21.33
CA ARG A 97 -21.24 -3.79 21.88
C ARG A 97 -21.19 -4.11 23.38
N ALA A 98 -20.21 -4.93 23.80
CA ALA A 98 -20.00 -5.24 25.22
C ALA A 98 -19.63 -4.01 26.05
N ALA A 99 -18.90 -3.06 25.45
CA ALA A 99 -18.55 -1.77 26.04
C ALA A 99 -19.66 -0.71 25.92
N GLN A 100 -20.84 -1.07 25.38
CA GLN A 100 -21.99 -0.17 25.16
C GLN A 100 -21.67 1.04 24.26
N LEU A 101 -20.67 0.90 23.38
CA LEU A 101 -20.38 1.90 22.37
C LEU A 101 -21.37 1.80 21.22
N THR A 102 -21.92 2.93 20.79
CA THR A 102 -22.86 2.99 19.66
C THR A 102 -22.09 3.15 18.35
N PRO A 103 -22.14 2.19 17.41
CA PRO A 103 -21.40 2.24 16.14
C PRO A 103 -21.70 3.48 15.29
N ASP A 104 -22.93 4.00 15.37
CA ASP A 104 -23.41 5.10 14.52
C ASP A 104 -22.70 6.43 14.77
N THR A 105 -21.94 6.56 15.85
CA THR A 105 -21.18 7.78 16.21
C THR A 105 -19.66 7.62 16.01
N LEU A 106 -19.22 6.44 15.58
CA LEU A 106 -17.80 6.11 15.50
C LEU A 106 -17.34 6.09 14.05
N THR A 107 -16.27 6.81 13.75
CA THR A 107 -15.55 6.64 12.48
C THR A 107 -14.71 5.37 12.57
N LEU A 108 -15.07 4.36 11.78
CA LEU A 108 -14.32 3.12 11.70
C LEU A 108 -13.16 3.28 10.72
N ILE A 109 -11.98 2.76 11.07
CA ILE A 109 -10.79 2.84 10.25
C ILE A 109 -9.98 1.56 10.36
N GLY A 110 -9.65 0.97 9.20
CA GLY A 110 -8.67 -0.09 9.11
C GLY A 110 -7.27 0.51 8.95
N VAL A 111 -6.30 -0.02 9.67
CA VAL A 111 -4.90 0.43 9.55
C VAL A 111 -4.00 -0.78 9.36
N LEU A 112 -3.23 -0.78 8.26
CA LEU A 112 -2.17 -1.74 8.02
C LEU A 112 -0.84 -1.11 8.43
N ASP A 113 -0.16 -1.70 9.41
CA ASP A 113 1.13 -1.23 9.91
C ASP A 113 2.26 -1.86 9.09
N LEU A 114 2.87 -1.06 8.21
CA LEU A 114 4.00 -1.45 7.38
C LEU A 114 5.34 -0.93 7.91
N THR A 115 5.38 -0.34 9.11
CA THR A 115 6.61 0.26 9.68
C THR A 115 7.74 -0.75 9.84
N GLN A 116 7.41 -2.04 9.99
CA GLN A 116 8.35 -3.15 10.13
C GLN A 116 8.30 -4.12 8.94
N ALA A 117 7.91 -3.65 7.76
CA ALA A 117 7.66 -4.49 6.58
C ALA A 117 8.86 -5.36 6.17
N GLU A 118 10.08 -4.82 6.24
CA GLU A 118 11.30 -5.54 5.87
C GLU A 118 11.61 -6.70 6.84
N ALA A 119 11.28 -6.57 8.12
CA ALA A 119 11.52 -7.59 9.14
C ALA A 119 10.44 -8.68 9.15
N ASN A 120 9.23 -8.37 8.73
CA ASN A 120 8.03 -9.20 8.95
C ASN A 120 7.73 -10.19 7.82
N GLN A 121 8.57 -10.28 6.78
CA GLN A 121 8.47 -11.28 5.71
C GLN A 121 7.05 -11.45 5.12
N GLY A 122 6.34 -10.36 4.90
CA GLY A 122 5.00 -10.36 4.32
C GLY A 122 3.85 -10.59 5.32
N CYS A 123 4.14 -10.60 6.61
CA CYS A 123 3.13 -10.65 7.69
C CYS A 123 3.12 -9.29 8.41
N PHE A 124 1.97 -8.64 8.49
CA PHE A 124 1.85 -7.28 9.03
C PHE A 124 0.74 -7.18 10.07
N PRO A 125 0.89 -6.33 11.11
CA PRO A 125 -0.22 -6.00 11.99
C PRO A 125 -1.31 -5.25 11.21
N TYR A 126 -2.50 -5.78 11.20
CA TYR A 126 -3.70 -5.08 10.77
C TYR A 126 -4.53 -4.70 12.00
N TRP A 127 -5.01 -3.49 12.03
CA TRP A 127 -5.79 -2.91 13.09
C TRP A 127 -7.21 -2.60 12.60
N ALA A 128 -8.20 -3.16 13.25
CA ALA A 128 -9.57 -2.70 13.14
C ALA A 128 -9.82 -1.70 14.26
N CYS A 129 -10.04 -0.44 13.91
CA CYS A 129 -10.04 0.67 14.86
C CYS A 129 -11.27 1.56 14.72
N MET A 130 -11.49 2.32 15.80
CA MET A 130 -12.32 3.49 15.86
C MET A 130 -11.40 4.70 15.97
N GLU A 131 -11.61 5.74 15.15
CA GLU A 131 -10.88 7.01 15.27
C GLU A 131 -11.27 7.68 16.59
N SER A 132 -10.28 7.93 17.44
CA SER A 132 -10.59 8.35 18.81
C SER A 132 -10.93 9.82 18.93
N GLY A 133 -12.14 10.10 19.34
CA GLY A 133 -12.56 11.27 20.11
C GLY A 133 -13.28 10.82 21.38
N VAL A 134 -13.38 9.49 21.60
CA VAL A 134 -14.26 8.94 22.65
C VAL A 134 -13.52 8.07 23.69
N LEU A 135 -12.34 7.55 23.36
CA LEU A 135 -11.56 6.66 24.24
C LEU A 135 -10.09 7.07 24.21
N ASP A 136 -9.70 8.02 25.07
CA ASP A 136 -8.30 8.48 25.15
C ASP A 136 -7.33 7.41 25.67
N ASP A 137 -7.81 6.41 26.39
CA ASP A 137 -7.00 5.35 27.03
C ASP A 137 -7.39 3.92 26.67
N GLY A 138 -8.26 3.70 25.66
CA GLY A 138 -8.58 2.35 25.16
C GLY A 138 -9.42 1.49 26.10
N GLY A 139 -9.47 1.76 27.40
CA GLY A 139 -10.06 0.86 28.39
C GLY A 139 -9.43 -0.54 28.38
N ASP A 140 -9.92 -1.47 29.18
CA ASP A 140 -9.33 -2.80 29.37
C ASP A 140 -9.37 -3.71 28.10
N ASN A 141 -10.16 -3.34 27.07
CA ASN A 141 -10.45 -4.22 25.93
C ASN A 141 -9.84 -3.76 24.60
N PHE A 142 -9.30 -2.55 24.53
CA PHE A 142 -8.78 -1.99 23.28
C PHE A 142 -7.34 -1.48 23.46
N SER A 143 -6.59 -1.53 22.37
CA SER A 143 -5.25 -0.95 22.32
C SER A 143 -5.27 0.36 21.53
N VAL A 144 -4.43 1.31 21.91
CA VAL A 144 -4.29 2.60 21.21
C VAL A 144 -3.15 2.52 20.22
N LEU A 145 -3.43 2.93 18.98
CA LEU A 145 -2.46 3.09 17.92
C LEU A 145 -2.27 4.57 17.62
N GLN A 146 -1.03 5.04 17.64
CA GLN A 146 -0.68 6.40 17.23
C GLN A 146 -0.25 6.38 15.76
N VAL A 147 -1.00 7.04 14.89
CA VAL A 147 -0.69 7.19 13.48
C VAL A 147 -0.10 8.60 13.25
N PRO A 148 1.15 8.72 12.79
CA PRO A 148 1.78 10.01 12.54
C PRO A 148 1.15 10.73 11.35
N ALA A 149 1.39 12.03 11.25
CA ALA A 149 1.02 12.80 10.06
C ALA A 149 1.76 12.26 8.83
N GLN A 150 1.03 12.06 7.74
CA GLN A 150 1.55 11.43 6.53
C GLN A 150 0.76 11.88 5.29
N GLU A 151 1.36 11.80 4.11
CA GLU A 151 0.67 11.94 2.84
C GLU A 151 0.22 10.57 2.34
N TYR A 152 -0.99 10.51 1.79
CA TYR A 152 -1.62 9.29 1.29
C TYR A 152 -2.04 9.44 -0.16
N ALA A 153 -1.76 8.45 -0.98
CA ALA A 153 -2.45 8.27 -2.25
C ALA A 153 -3.82 7.64 -1.96
N VAL A 154 -4.88 8.39 -2.19
CA VAL A 154 -6.25 7.95 -1.91
C VAL A 154 -6.85 7.31 -3.14
N ILE A 155 -7.24 6.05 -3.01
CA ILE A 155 -7.80 5.23 -4.08
C ILE A 155 -9.24 4.89 -3.72
N PRO A 156 -10.25 5.46 -4.40
CA PRO A 156 -11.63 5.07 -4.17
C PRO A 156 -11.86 3.64 -4.65
N HIS A 157 -12.45 2.80 -3.80
CA HIS A 157 -12.80 1.43 -4.12
C HIS A 157 -14.26 1.17 -3.80
N HIS A 158 -14.97 0.53 -4.74
CA HIS A 158 -16.35 0.10 -4.59
C HIS A 158 -16.44 -1.35 -5.03
N GLY A 159 -16.77 -2.24 -4.13
CA GLY A 159 -16.92 -3.65 -4.44
C GLY A 159 -16.42 -4.59 -3.33
N PRO A 160 -16.39 -5.88 -3.60
CA PRO A 160 -15.93 -6.87 -2.63
C PRO A 160 -14.41 -6.78 -2.42
N LEU A 161 -13.95 -7.22 -1.25
CA LEU A 161 -12.55 -7.17 -0.83
C LEU A 161 -11.59 -7.87 -1.82
N GLU A 162 -12.07 -8.93 -2.47
CA GLU A 162 -11.30 -9.67 -3.48
C GLU A 162 -10.95 -8.81 -4.70
N SER A 163 -11.79 -7.82 -5.04
CA SER A 163 -11.52 -6.90 -6.15
C SER A 163 -10.49 -5.82 -5.78
N LEU A 164 -10.36 -5.48 -4.49
CA LEU A 164 -9.36 -4.54 -3.99
C LEU A 164 -7.95 -5.00 -4.30
N GLN A 165 -7.67 -6.30 -4.21
CA GLN A 165 -6.36 -6.86 -4.53
C GLN A 165 -5.86 -6.41 -5.91
N LYS A 166 -6.71 -6.49 -6.94
CA LYS A 166 -6.33 -6.10 -8.32
C LYS A 166 -6.05 -4.61 -8.43
N VAL A 167 -6.80 -3.79 -7.69
CA VAL A 167 -6.62 -2.33 -7.67
C VAL A 167 -5.28 -1.99 -7.01
N LEU A 168 -4.95 -2.61 -5.87
CA LEU A 168 -3.69 -2.39 -5.18
C LEU A 168 -2.50 -2.91 -5.98
N GLU A 169 -2.60 -4.08 -6.62
CA GLU A 169 -1.55 -4.60 -7.52
C GLU A 169 -1.29 -3.64 -8.68
N TRP A 170 -2.36 -3.10 -9.28
CA TRP A 170 -2.22 -2.11 -10.36
C TRP A 170 -1.57 -0.82 -9.85
N PHE A 171 -2.02 -0.31 -8.70
CA PHE A 171 -1.48 0.90 -8.08
C PHE A 171 0.03 0.78 -7.84
N ILE A 172 0.46 -0.31 -7.20
CA ILE A 172 1.86 -0.53 -6.82
C ILE A 172 2.74 -0.78 -8.05
N ARG A 173 2.24 -1.55 -9.04
CA ARG A 173 3.06 -1.98 -10.19
C ARG A 173 3.11 -0.98 -11.32
N TYR A 174 2.08 -0.17 -11.48
CA TYR A 174 1.94 0.72 -12.64
C TYR A 174 1.82 2.19 -12.26
N TRP A 175 0.88 2.55 -11.39
CA TRP A 175 0.65 3.96 -11.08
C TRP A 175 1.79 4.56 -10.26
N LEU A 176 2.19 3.93 -9.17
CA LEU A 176 3.19 4.46 -8.25
C LEU A 176 4.55 4.72 -8.92
N PRO A 177 5.11 3.81 -9.73
CA PRO A 177 6.37 4.05 -10.43
C PRO A 177 6.33 5.21 -11.44
N GLU A 178 5.15 5.48 -12.04
CA GLU A 178 4.96 6.53 -13.05
C GLU A 178 4.54 7.87 -12.44
N SER A 179 4.05 7.87 -11.20
CA SER A 179 3.49 9.04 -10.54
C SER A 179 4.51 10.08 -10.08
N GLY A 180 5.79 9.69 -9.97
CA GLY A 180 6.85 10.50 -9.35
C GLY A 180 6.86 10.44 -7.82
N TYR A 181 5.89 9.80 -7.19
CA TYR A 181 5.87 9.54 -5.75
C TYR A 181 6.64 8.26 -5.40
N ARG A 182 6.96 8.12 -4.12
CA ARG A 182 7.56 6.91 -3.57
C ARG A 182 6.72 6.42 -2.40
N GLY A 183 6.43 5.11 -2.38
CA GLY A 183 5.90 4.46 -1.20
C GLY A 183 6.92 4.48 -0.07
N VAL A 184 6.44 4.66 1.14
CA VAL A 184 7.23 4.57 2.38
C VAL A 184 6.66 3.46 3.25
N ASN A 185 7.52 2.83 4.06
CA ASN A 185 7.06 1.92 5.09
C ASN A 185 6.40 2.73 6.21
N GLY A 186 5.10 2.77 6.23
CA GLY A 186 4.29 3.57 7.14
C GLY A 186 2.98 2.88 7.47
N PHE A 187 1.92 3.63 7.51
CA PHE A 187 0.57 3.13 7.78
C PHE A 187 -0.30 3.30 6.54
N ASP A 188 -0.92 2.22 6.06
CA ASP A 188 -1.97 2.30 5.05
C ASP A 188 -3.34 2.31 5.75
N LEU A 189 -4.28 3.11 5.23
CA LEU A 189 -5.58 3.35 5.84
C LEU A 189 -6.71 2.86 4.94
N GLU A 190 -7.72 2.24 5.55
CA GLU A 190 -8.99 1.85 4.95
C GLU A 190 -10.13 2.59 5.66
N ILE A 191 -10.92 3.40 4.92
CA ILE A 191 -11.96 4.28 5.45
C ILE A 191 -13.29 4.03 4.74
#